data_e94e379bb2544a690bbf38d6274dcb45
#
_entry.id   e94e379bb2544a690bbf38d6274dcb45
#
_cell.length_a   1.000
_cell.length_b   1.000
_cell.length_c   1.000
_cell.angle_alpha   90.00
_cell.angle_beta   90.00
_cell.angle_gamma   90.00
#
_symmetry.space_group_name_H-M   'P 1'
#
loop_
_entity.id
_entity.type
_entity.pdbx_description
1 polymer ?
#
loop_
_entity_poly.entity_id
_entity_poly.type
_entity_poly.pdbx_seq_one_letter_code
_entity_poly.pdbx_strand_id
1 'polypeptide(L)'
;LLFLNSCRSPKVLLDAEVNQEVTFGKGQWILVDPIYDKNWDHFEDLYVEGFTSLIGDSLHTMNQVRQTHLLPEELTFDQSGRSLEELGTVLKEFDYLIMCKALTVAEEAYSISSHEVGQGASVFHNEVKVGIAIYDLKGQLLISKITGTGTSHDVSSPGDSWRLMDTPDVIAHKTLQKILEHYGFR
;
A
#
# COMPACT_ATOMS: atom_id res chain seq x y z
N LEU A 1 -10.50 6.24 -38.42
CA LEU A 1 -10.08 7.11 -37.30
C LEU A 1 -10.09 6.25 -36.02
N LEU A 2 -8.89 5.80 -35.62
CA LEU A 2 -8.68 5.09 -34.35
C LEU A 2 -8.59 6.14 -33.26
N PHE A 3 -9.63 6.26 -32.43
CA PHE A 3 -9.56 6.99 -31.15
C PHE A 3 -8.77 6.13 -30.18
N LEU A 4 -7.49 6.44 -30.02
CA LEU A 4 -6.69 5.97 -28.88
C LEU A 4 -7.25 6.68 -27.63
N ASN A 5 -8.21 6.06 -26.96
CA ASN A 5 -8.56 6.42 -25.60
C ASN A 5 -7.32 6.17 -24.74
N SER A 6 -6.57 7.23 -24.47
CA SER A 6 -5.51 7.24 -23.46
C SER A 6 -6.19 7.04 -22.10
N CYS A 7 -6.26 5.78 -21.63
CA CYS A 7 -6.53 5.50 -20.23
C CYS A 7 -5.42 6.19 -19.43
N ARG A 8 -5.72 7.29 -18.78
CA ARG A 8 -4.81 7.91 -17.81
C ARG A 8 -4.76 7.01 -16.59
N SER A 9 -3.72 6.17 -16.52
CA SER A 9 -3.41 5.45 -15.29
C SER A 9 -3.07 6.44 -14.18
N PRO A 10 -3.40 6.16 -12.91
CA PRO A 10 -3.01 7.00 -11.81
C PRO A 10 -1.48 7.16 -11.79
N LYS A 11 -1.04 8.34 -11.44
CA LYS A 11 0.38 8.62 -11.25
C LYS A 11 0.80 8.11 -9.90
N VAL A 12 1.81 7.25 -9.86
CA VAL A 12 2.38 6.71 -8.62
C VAL A 12 3.81 7.22 -8.46
N LEU A 13 4.09 7.80 -7.30
CA LEU A 13 5.43 8.21 -6.87
C LEU A 13 5.84 7.30 -5.72
N LEU A 14 7.06 6.77 -5.78
CA LEU A 14 7.64 5.97 -4.70
C LEU A 14 8.72 6.76 -3.99
N ASP A 15 8.70 6.68 -2.67
CA ASP A 15 9.75 7.12 -1.76
C ASP A 15 10.25 5.89 -0.98
N ALA A 16 11.55 5.64 -1.03
CA ALA A 16 12.15 4.43 -0.47
C ALA A 16 13.26 4.79 0.52
N GLU A 17 13.08 4.35 1.76
CA GLU A 17 14.11 4.30 2.79
C GLU A 17 14.60 2.86 2.89
N VAL A 18 15.81 2.59 2.39
CA VAL A 18 16.41 1.25 2.39
C VAL A 18 17.69 1.30 3.21
N ASN A 19 17.64 0.73 4.41
CA ASN A 19 18.79 0.66 5.33
C ASN A 19 19.66 -0.57 5.08
N GLN A 20 19.03 -1.65 4.58
CA GLN A 20 19.70 -2.88 4.19
C GLN A 20 18.99 -3.49 2.97
N GLU A 21 19.75 -4.24 2.16
CA GLU A 21 19.18 -4.98 1.04
C GLU A 21 18.28 -6.13 1.55
N VAL A 22 17.03 -6.16 1.08
CA VAL A 22 16.08 -7.21 1.43
C VAL A 22 16.34 -8.44 0.55
N THR A 23 16.67 -9.56 1.16
CA THR A 23 16.83 -10.84 0.45
C THR A 23 15.67 -11.77 0.82
N PHE A 24 14.65 -11.82 -0.04
CA PHE A 24 13.55 -12.75 0.12
C PHE A 24 13.99 -14.21 -0.03
N GLY A 25 13.22 -15.13 0.57
CA GLY A 25 13.53 -16.58 0.53
C GLY A 25 14.58 -17.06 1.55
N LYS A 26 15.07 -16.16 2.44
CA LYS A 26 15.91 -16.54 3.58
C LYS A 26 15.22 -16.14 4.87
N GLY A 27 15.29 -17.01 5.90
CA GLY A 27 14.68 -16.78 7.21
C GLY A 27 13.17 -17.04 7.21
N GLN A 28 12.55 -16.81 8.38
CA GLN A 28 11.12 -16.97 8.63
C GLN A 28 10.46 -15.59 8.69
N TRP A 29 9.40 -15.42 7.96
CA TRP A 29 8.73 -14.15 7.72
C TRP A 29 7.33 -14.13 8.30
N ILE A 30 6.94 -13.01 8.88
CA ILE A 30 5.56 -12.76 9.32
C ILE A 30 4.97 -11.66 8.45
N LEU A 31 3.80 -11.91 7.86
CA LEU A 31 2.98 -10.95 7.16
C LEU A 31 1.86 -10.48 8.09
N VAL A 32 1.88 -9.21 8.47
CA VAL A 32 0.84 -8.60 9.29
C VAL A 32 -0.32 -8.17 8.38
N ASP A 33 -1.55 -8.36 8.86
CA ASP A 33 -2.74 -7.90 8.14
C ASP A 33 -2.62 -6.38 7.86
N PRO A 34 -2.98 -5.90 6.67
CA PRO A 34 -2.79 -4.50 6.32
C PRO A 34 -3.69 -3.58 7.14
N ILE A 35 -3.15 -2.42 7.52
CA ILE A 35 -3.87 -1.37 8.21
C ILE A 35 -4.42 -0.39 7.17
N TYR A 36 -5.74 -0.24 7.05
CA TYR A 36 -6.37 0.69 6.11
C TYR A 36 -7.55 1.43 6.73
N ASP A 37 -7.84 2.61 6.21
CA ASP A 37 -8.95 3.46 6.66
C ASP A 37 -10.30 3.09 6.04
N LYS A 38 -10.29 2.37 4.92
CA LYS A 38 -11.47 1.88 4.20
C LYS A 38 -11.25 0.43 3.77
N ASN A 39 -12.31 -0.35 3.70
CA ASN A 39 -12.26 -1.68 3.10
C ASN A 39 -12.08 -1.55 1.59
N TRP A 40 -10.95 -1.98 1.05
CA TRP A 40 -10.63 -1.94 -0.37
C TRP A 40 -10.66 -3.34 -0.97
N ASP A 41 -11.49 -3.51 -2.00
CA ASP A 41 -11.66 -4.78 -2.67
C ASP A 41 -10.32 -5.26 -3.24
N HIS A 42 -9.98 -6.53 -3.01
CA HIS A 42 -8.79 -7.20 -3.54
C HIS A 42 -7.41 -6.61 -3.15
N PHE A 43 -7.36 -5.60 -2.28
CA PHE A 43 -6.08 -5.02 -1.84
C PHE A 43 -5.29 -6.01 -0.98
N GLU A 44 -5.96 -6.66 -0.03
CA GLU A 44 -5.36 -7.67 0.83
C GLU A 44 -4.93 -8.91 0.03
N ASP A 45 -5.73 -9.33 -0.94
CA ASP A 45 -5.41 -10.46 -1.82
C ASP A 45 -4.09 -10.20 -2.57
N LEU A 46 -3.94 -9.01 -3.19
CA LEU A 46 -2.71 -8.62 -3.87
C LEU A 46 -1.51 -8.55 -2.92
N TYR A 47 -1.73 -8.04 -1.71
CA TYR A 47 -0.67 -7.94 -0.69
C TYR A 47 -0.16 -9.33 -0.28
N VAL A 48 -1.06 -10.25 0.02
CA VAL A 48 -0.74 -11.63 0.40
C VAL A 48 -0.11 -12.38 -0.76
N GLU A 49 -0.69 -12.31 -1.97
CA GLU A 49 -0.18 -12.97 -3.17
C GLU A 49 1.24 -12.47 -3.51
N GLY A 50 1.45 -11.16 -3.47
CA GLY A 50 2.74 -10.54 -3.77
C GLY A 50 3.85 -11.06 -2.87
N PHE A 51 3.65 -11.04 -1.55
CA PHE A 51 4.67 -11.54 -0.62
C PHE A 51 4.78 -13.05 -0.60
N THR A 52 3.70 -13.79 -0.82
CA THR A 52 3.77 -15.25 -0.98
C THR A 52 4.62 -15.62 -2.20
N SER A 53 4.49 -14.91 -3.31
CA SER A 53 5.31 -15.12 -4.51
C SER A 53 6.79 -14.80 -4.30
N LEU A 54 7.12 -13.80 -3.49
CA LEU A 54 8.49 -13.37 -3.20
C LEU A 54 9.19 -14.28 -2.17
N ILE A 55 8.47 -14.80 -1.18
CA ILE A 55 9.03 -15.48 0.00
C ILE A 55 8.79 -16.99 -0.04
N GLY A 56 7.63 -17.42 -0.54
CA GLY A 56 7.25 -18.83 -0.59
C GLY A 56 6.85 -19.40 0.78
N ASP A 57 7.21 -20.66 1.04
CA ASP A 57 6.78 -21.44 2.21
C ASP A 57 7.28 -20.89 3.57
N SER A 58 8.22 -19.96 3.55
CA SER A 58 8.75 -19.32 4.76
C SER A 58 7.91 -18.13 5.24
N LEU A 59 6.81 -17.80 4.53
CA LEU A 59 5.88 -16.74 4.91
C LEU A 59 4.75 -17.29 5.78
N HIS A 60 4.55 -16.67 6.93
CA HIS A 60 3.46 -16.97 7.86
C HIS A 60 2.56 -15.75 8.00
N THR A 61 1.25 -15.94 7.92
CA THR A 61 0.31 -14.84 8.18
C THR A 61 0.19 -14.58 9.68
N MET A 62 -0.16 -13.36 10.06
CA MET A 62 -0.35 -13.00 11.46
C MET A 62 -1.39 -13.90 12.14
N ASN A 63 -2.44 -14.32 11.45
CA ASN A 63 -3.45 -15.22 11.97
C ASN A 63 -2.88 -16.61 12.33
N GLN A 64 -1.96 -17.15 11.55
CA GLN A 64 -1.26 -18.42 11.87
C GLN A 64 -0.38 -18.26 13.12
N VAL A 65 0.35 -17.14 13.21
CA VAL A 65 1.24 -16.85 14.34
C VAL A 65 0.45 -16.66 15.63
N ARG A 66 -0.69 -15.98 15.60
CA ARG A 66 -1.57 -15.78 16.78
C ARG A 66 -2.16 -17.07 17.35
N GLN A 67 -2.23 -18.15 16.57
CA GLN A 67 -2.69 -19.46 17.10
C GLN A 67 -1.70 -20.07 18.09
N THR A 68 -0.43 -19.69 18.02
CA THR A 68 0.65 -20.27 18.83
C THR A 68 1.34 -19.27 19.76
N HIS A 69 1.15 -17.97 19.53
CA HIS A 69 1.81 -16.89 20.26
C HIS A 69 0.80 -15.87 20.80
N LEU A 70 1.06 -15.39 22.02
CA LEU A 70 0.31 -14.28 22.61
C LEU A 70 0.92 -12.96 22.10
N LEU A 71 0.25 -12.33 21.17
CA LEU A 71 0.65 -11.06 20.57
C LEU A 71 -0.32 -9.94 20.95
N PRO A 72 0.12 -8.67 20.94
CA PRO A 72 -0.77 -7.54 21.05
C PRO A 72 -1.88 -7.61 19.99
N GLU A 73 -3.08 -7.18 20.36
CA GLU A 73 -4.24 -7.18 19.44
C GLU A 73 -3.98 -6.29 18.24
N GLU A 74 -3.34 -5.13 18.47
CA GLU A 74 -3.00 -4.17 17.42
C GLU A 74 -1.48 -3.93 17.38
N LEU A 75 -0.93 -3.97 16.18
CA LEU A 75 0.44 -3.56 15.88
C LEU A 75 0.41 -2.22 15.15
N THR A 76 1.21 -1.27 15.58
CA THR A 76 1.36 0.02 14.90
C THR A 76 2.29 -0.12 13.69
N PHE A 77 2.02 0.60 12.60
CA PHE A 77 2.85 0.53 11.39
C PHE A 77 4.31 0.97 11.64
N ASP A 78 4.49 2.04 12.42
CA ASP A 78 5.82 2.52 12.77
C ASP A 78 6.22 1.89 14.13
N GLN A 79 7.03 0.83 14.07
CA GLN A 79 7.52 0.14 15.26
C GLN A 79 8.71 0.90 15.88
N SER A 80 8.66 1.12 17.21
CA SER A 80 9.80 1.62 17.97
C SER A 80 10.79 0.49 18.27
N GLY A 81 12.04 0.83 18.58
CA GLY A 81 13.04 -0.16 19.01
C GLY A 81 12.56 -1.02 20.19
N ARG A 82 11.88 -0.42 21.20
CA ARG A 82 11.30 -1.15 22.32
C ARG A 82 10.19 -2.13 21.88
N SER A 83 9.32 -1.71 20.98
CA SER A 83 8.27 -2.54 20.40
C SER A 83 8.85 -3.74 19.67
N LEU A 84 9.92 -3.53 18.89
CA LEU A 84 10.63 -4.60 18.18
C LEU A 84 11.33 -5.56 19.14
N GLU A 85 11.91 -5.07 20.25
CA GLU A 85 12.52 -5.90 21.29
C GLU A 85 11.47 -6.82 21.95
N GLU A 86 10.32 -6.26 22.31
CA GLU A 86 9.20 -7.03 22.90
C GLU A 86 8.69 -8.10 21.90
N LEU A 87 8.49 -7.73 20.63
CA LEU A 87 8.06 -8.66 19.57
C LEU A 87 9.11 -9.75 19.33
N GLY A 88 10.39 -9.39 19.20
CA GLY A 88 11.48 -10.34 18.99
C GLY A 88 11.66 -11.32 20.16
N THR A 89 11.27 -10.93 21.38
CA THR A 89 11.28 -11.83 22.53
C THR A 89 10.19 -12.89 22.44
N VAL A 90 9.01 -12.54 21.94
CA VAL A 90 7.87 -13.46 21.77
C VAL A 90 8.02 -14.30 20.50
N LEU A 91 8.54 -13.72 19.42
CA LEU A 91 8.62 -14.28 18.05
C LEU A 91 10.02 -14.79 17.71
N LYS A 92 10.68 -15.49 18.62
CA LYS A 92 12.10 -15.91 18.51
C LYS A 92 12.44 -16.74 17.27
N GLU A 93 11.49 -17.51 16.75
CA GLU A 93 11.63 -18.35 15.58
C GLU A 93 11.54 -17.59 14.27
N PHE A 94 11.04 -16.36 14.28
CA PHE A 94 10.91 -15.52 13.12
C PHE A 94 12.06 -14.52 12.99
N ASP A 95 12.43 -14.22 11.77
CA ASP A 95 13.52 -13.30 11.46
C ASP A 95 12.96 -11.91 11.08
N TYR A 96 11.85 -11.89 10.33
CA TYR A 96 11.37 -10.66 9.70
C TYR A 96 9.86 -10.45 9.89
N LEU A 97 9.49 -9.18 9.96
CA LEU A 97 8.09 -8.72 10.05
C LEU A 97 7.79 -7.77 8.89
N ILE A 98 6.74 -8.05 8.14
CA ILE A 98 6.26 -7.19 7.06
C ILE A 98 4.95 -6.54 7.50
N MET A 99 4.90 -5.22 7.39
CA MET A 99 3.71 -4.42 7.71
C MET A 99 3.29 -3.59 6.52
N CYS A 100 1.99 -3.46 6.33
CA CYS A 100 1.37 -2.62 5.30
C CYS A 100 0.44 -1.61 5.95
N LYS A 101 0.47 -0.36 5.46
CA LYS A 101 -0.49 0.67 5.81
C LYS A 101 -0.94 1.38 4.55
N ALA A 102 -2.25 1.55 4.40
CA ALA A 102 -2.82 2.24 3.27
C ALA A 102 -3.91 3.22 3.73
N LEU A 103 -3.84 4.47 3.26
CA LEU A 103 -4.70 5.56 3.71
C LEU A 103 -5.14 6.41 2.52
N THR A 104 -6.42 6.80 2.53
CA THR A 104 -6.95 7.87 1.66
C THR A 104 -6.47 9.21 2.20
N VAL A 105 -5.73 9.98 1.41
CA VAL A 105 -5.24 11.31 1.79
C VAL A 105 -6.22 12.39 1.36
N ALA A 106 -6.73 12.27 0.13
CA ALA A 106 -7.73 13.17 -0.41
C ALA A 106 -8.75 12.42 -1.26
N GLU A 107 -10.01 12.81 -1.11
CA GLU A 107 -11.13 12.41 -1.95
C GLU A 107 -12.00 13.65 -2.16
N GLU A 108 -11.66 14.46 -3.15
CA GLU A 108 -12.23 15.77 -3.37
C GLU A 108 -12.99 15.84 -4.71
N ALA A 109 -14.18 16.40 -4.66
CA ALA A 109 -14.95 16.74 -5.84
C ALA A 109 -15.48 18.17 -5.67
N TYR A 110 -15.08 19.09 -6.53
CA TYR A 110 -15.59 20.45 -6.51
C TYR A 110 -15.92 20.94 -7.93
N SER A 111 -16.94 21.78 -7.99
CA SER A 111 -17.40 22.38 -9.24
C SER A 111 -16.90 23.83 -9.35
N ILE A 112 -16.28 24.17 -10.43
CA ILE A 112 -15.88 25.53 -10.76
C ILE A 112 -16.94 26.08 -11.73
N SER A 113 -17.76 27.02 -11.30
CA SER A 113 -18.69 27.75 -12.17
C SER A 113 -18.06 29.09 -12.56
N SER A 114 -17.84 29.35 -13.85
CA SER A 114 -17.53 30.69 -14.35
C SER A 114 -18.83 31.44 -14.63
N HIS A 115 -19.01 32.62 -14.03
CA HIS A 115 -20.20 33.43 -14.18
C HIS A 115 -20.42 33.97 -15.60
N GLU A 116 -19.41 33.93 -16.47
CA GLU A 116 -19.45 34.55 -17.78
C GLU A 116 -19.93 33.66 -18.93
N VAL A 117 -19.94 32.32 -18.82
CA VAL A 117 -20.24 31.45 -19.97
C VAL A 117 -21.22 30.31 -19.66
N GLY A 118 -21.73 30.17 -18.45
CA GLY A 118 -22.69 29.10 -18.12
C GLY A 118 -22.12 27.66 -18.23
N GLN A 119 -20.79 27.52 -18.32
CA GLN A 119 -20.10 26.23 -18.38
C GLN A 119 -19.37 26.01 -17.06
N GLY A 120 -19.89 25.10 -16.24
CA GLY A 120 -19.21 24.63 -15.05
C GLY A 120 -18.25 23.48 -15.39
N ALA A 121 -17.05 23.47 -14.82
CA ALA A 121 -16.17 22.30 -14.83
C ALA A 121 -16.21 21.64 -13.46
N SER A 122 -16.24 20.31 -13.42
CA SER A 122 -16.05 19.55 -12.17
C SER A 122 -14.62 19.06 -12.11
N VAL A 123 -13.97 19.31 -11.00
CA VAL A 123 -12.60 18.85 -10.72
C VAL A 123 -12.70 17.78 -9.67
N PHE A 124 -12.03 16.66 -9.94
CA PHE A 124 -11.94 15.53 -9.04
C PHE A 124 -10.47 15.27 -8.72
N HIS A 125 -10.19 15.00 -7.47
CA HIS A 125 -8.84 14.67 -7.00
C HIS A 125 -8.92 13.54 -5.97
N ASN A 126 -8.27 12.42 -6.28
CA ASN A 126 -8.09 11.33 -5.34
C ASN A 126 -6.60 11.12 -5.10
N GLU A 127 -6.22 11.01 -3.83
CA GLU A 127 -4.86 10.71 -3.41
C GLU A 127 -4.88 9.60 -2.35
N VAL A 128 -4.04 8.59 -2.55
CA VAL A 128 -3.86 7.46 -1.64
C VAL A 128 -2.38 7.28 -1.33
N LYS A 129 -2.06 6.99 -0.08
CA LYS A 129 -0.73 6.57 0.35
C LYS A 129 -0.74 5.12 0.78
N VAL A 130 0.21 4.34 0.24
CA VAL A 130 0.46 2.96 0.64
C VAL A 130 1.90 2.86 1.11
N GLY A 131 2.11 2.31 2.30
CA GLY A 131 3.44 2.08 2.86
C GLY A 131 3.66 0.59 3.14
N ILE A 132 4.83 0.08 2.81
CA ILE A 132 5.33 -1.23 3.24
C ILE A 132 6.56 -1.00 4.09
N ALA A 133 6.60 -1.59 5.29
CA ALA A 133 7.75 -1.57 6.18
C ALA A 133 8.18 -3.00 6.49
N ILE A 134 9.48 -3.26 6.40
CA ILE A 134 10.10 -4.55 6.70
C ILE A 134 11.07 -4.36 7.85
N TYR A 135 10.87 -5.14 8.91
CA TYR A 135 11.67 -5.10 10.12
C TYR A 135 12.45 -6.40 10.31
N ASP A 136 13.69 -6.30 10.77
CA ASP A 136 14.47 -7.40 11.33
C ASP A 136 14.12 -7.51 12.81
N LEU A 137 13.49 -8.62 13.20
CA LEU A 137 13.11 -8.88 14.60
C LEU A 137 14.30 -9.21 15.47
N LYS A 138 15.35 -9.85 14.93
CA LYS A 138 16.58 -10.20 15.65
C LYS A 138 17.50 -9.01 15.81
N GLY A 139 17.66 -8.22 14.75
CA GLY A 139 18.41 -6.97 14.77
C GLY A 139 17.66 -5.80 15.39
N GLN A 140 16.35 -5.93 15.63
CA GLN A 140 15.47 -4.91 16.22
C GLN A 140 15.50 -3.58 15.44
N LEU A 141 15.53 -3.65 14.11
CA LEU A 141 15.68 -2.47 13.26
C LEU A 141 14.79 -2.53 12.02
N LEU A 142 14.50 -1.34 11.48
CA LEU A 142 13.86 -1.19 10.19
C LEU A 142 14.90 -1.46 9.08
N ILE A 143 14.61 -2.43 8.19
CA ILE A 143 15.46 -2.73 7.04
C ILE A 143 15.04 -1.94 5.82
N SER A 144 13.75 -1.88 5.54
CA SER A 144 13.22 -1.20 4.36
C SER A 144 11.85 -0.60 4.65
N LYS A 145 11.63 0.63 4.19
CA LYS A 145 10.31 1.26 4.16
C LYS A 145 10.11 1.91 2.81
N ILE A 146 9.09 1.48 2.09
CA ILE A 146 8.71 2.07 0.81
C ILE A 146 7.32 2.66 0.97
N THR A 147 7.18 3.92 0.60
CA THR A 147 5.89 4.62 0.58
C THR A 147 5.57 5.03 -0.85
N GLY A 148 4.42 4.57 -1.35
CA GLY A 148 3.87 4.99 -2.62
C GLY A 148 2.77 6.03 -2.40
N THR A 149 2.79 7.11 -3.18
CA THR A 149 1.69 8.07 -3.28
C THR A 149 1.08 7.96 -4.67
N GLY A 150 -0.15 7.49 -4.72
CA GLY A 150 -0.94 7.37 -5.95
C GLY A 150 -1.92 8.53 -6.07
N THR A 151 -1.98 9.18 -7.23
CA THR A 151 -2.89 10.31 -7.48
C THR A 151 -3.65 10.12 -8.78
N SER A 152 -4.93 10.45 -8.77
CA SER A 152 -5.76 10.58 -9.97
C SER A 152 -6.38 11.97 -9.99
N HIS A 153 -6.29 12.61 -11.16
CA HIS A 153 -6.79 13.97 -11.38
C HIS A 153 -7.63 13.98 -12.63
N ASP A 154 -8.85 14.44 -12.57
CA ASP A 154 -9.68 14.66 -13.75
C ASP A 154 -10.41 16.01 -13.70
N VAL A 155 -10.53 16.62 -14.86
CA VAL A 155 -11.32 17.84 -15.06
C VAL A 155 -12.33 17.54 -16.14
N SER A 156 -13.61 17.44 -15.78
CA SER A 156 -14.70 17.23 -16.72
C SER A 156 -15.36 18.57 -17.12
N SER A 157 -15.50 18.80 -18.43
CA SER A 157 -16.28 19.91 -18.98
C SER A 157 -17.73 19.50 -19.20
N PRO A 158 -18.70 20.44 -19.16
CA PRO A 158 -20.09 20.16 -19.49
C PRO A 158 -20.21 19.59 -20.89
N GLY A 159 -20.79 18.40 -21.01
CA GLY A 159 -20.94 17.67 -22.28
C GLY A 159 -19.95 16.54 -22.49
N ASP A 160 -18.93 16.39 -21.66
CA ASP A 160 -18.08 15.19 -21.66
C ASP A 160 -18.85 14.00 -21.09
N SER A 161 -19.04 12.97 -21.92
CA SER A 161 -19.64 11.73 -21.49
C SER A 161 -18.71 11.02 -20.50
N TRP A 162 -19.19 10.81 -19.24
CA TRP A 162 -18.71 9.84 -18.25
C TRP A 162 -17.24 9.41 -18.39
N ARG A 163 -16.33 10.18 -17.86
CA ARG A 163 -14.96 9.71 -17.64
C ARG A 163 -14.96 8.92 -16.33
N LEU A 164 -14.54 7.66 -16.44
CA LEU A 164 -14.30 6.82 -15.27
C LEU A 164 -13.01 7.32 -14.61
N MET A 165 -13.15 8.02 -13.49
CA MET A 165 -12.01 8.37 -12.65
C MET A 165 -11.58 7.12 -11.87
N ASP A 166 -10.28 6.95 -11.69
CA ASP A 166 -9.79 5.90 -10.79
C ASP A 166 -10.26 6.19 -9.35
N THR A 167 -10.97 5.23 -8.78
CA THR A 167 -11.42 5.28 -7.38
C THR A 167 -10.25 5.08 -6.42
N PRO A 168 -10.34 5.48 -5.15
CA PRO A 168 -9.25 5.29 -4.18
C PRO A 168 -8.76 3.85 -4.07
N ASP A 169 -9.63 2.85 -4.19
CA ASP A 169 -9.26 1.42 -4.19
C ASP A 169 -8.40 1.04 -5.41
N VAL A 170 -8.76 1.50 -6.61
CA VAL A 170 -7.97 1.28 -7.82
C VAL A 170 -6.60 1.94 -7.71
N ILE A 171 -6.54 3.16 -7.14
CA ILE A 171 -5.29 3.87 -6.92
C ILE A 171 -4.42 3.13 -5.88
N ALA A 172 -5.03 2.68 -4.78
CA ALA A 172 -4.35 1.90 -3.75
C ALA A 172 -3.76 0.61 -4.30
N HIS A 173 -4.57 -0.15 -5.07
CA HIS A 173 -4.16 -1.38 -5.70
C HIS A 173 -2.97 -1.16 -6.66
N LYS A 174 -3.04 -0.17 -7.56
CA LYS A 174 -1.94 0.16 -8.47
C LYS A 174 -0.68 0.66 -7.73
N THR A 175 -0.87 1.37 -6.62
CA THR A 175 0.24 1.85 -5.79
C THR A 175 0.93 0.68 -5.09
N LEU A 176 0.17 -0.24 -4.50
CA LEU A 176 0.70 -1.47 -3.91
C LEU A 176 1.44 -2.31 -4.95
N GLN A 177 0.84 -2.50 -6.13
CA GLN A 177 1.49 -3.22 -7.23
C GLN A 177 2.86 -2.62 -7.57
N LYS A 178 2.98 -1.30 -7.65
CA LYS A 178 4.26 -0.61 -7.92
C LYS A 178 5.28 -0.83 -6.82
N ILE A 179 4.87 -0.88 -5.55
CA ILE A 179 5.76 -1.20 -4.44
C ILE A 179 6.23 -2.66 -4.54
N LEU A 180 5.32 -3.59 -4.82
CA LEU A 180 5.66 -5.00 -4.99
C LEU A 180 6.60 -5.22 -6.19
N GLU A 181 6.38 -4.52 -7.32
CA GLU A 181 7.30 -4.54 -8.47
C GLU A 181 8.70 -4.04 -8.10
N HIS A 182 8.80 -3.03 -7.21
CA HIS A 182 10.09 -2.55 -6.68
C HIS A 182 10.82 -3.64 -5.89
N TYR A 183 10.09 -4.50 -5.17
CA TYR A 183 10.65 -5.67 -4.48
C TYR A 183 10.91 -6.88 -5.40
N GLY A 184 10.55 -6.81 -6.69
CA GLY A 184 10.80 -7.86 -7.68
C GLY A 184 9.61 -8.77 -8.00
N PHE A 185 8.43 -8.46 -7.51
CA PHE A 185 7.18 -9.11 -7.94
C PHE A 185 6.91 -8.80 -9.42
N ARG A 186 6.52 -9.81 -10.21
CA ARG A 186 6.29 -9.69 -11.67
C ARG A 186 4.95 -10.25 -12.08
#